data_41abf0f443b465009475c0a00b674a71
#
_entry.id   41abf0f443b465009475c0a00b674a71
#
_cell.length_a   1.000
_cell.length_b   1.000
_cell.length_c   1.000
_cell.angle_alpha   90.00
_cell.angle_beta   90.00
_cell.angle_gamma   90.00
#
_symmetry.space_group_name_H-M   'P 1'
#
loop_
_entity.id
_entity.type
_entity.pdbx_description
1 polymer ?
#
loop_
_entity_poly.entity_id
_entity_poly.type
_entity_poly.pdbx_seq_one_letter_code
_entity_poly.pdbx_strand_id
1 'polypeptide(L)'
;MTRTYRAYIDINKDSDFIDANENISAYLIAANWAYGSSFPSVIPGGHMAGSCTLTVRNGTGFFSKLNAASPFYGLNVSGLPLRVTMQIDAGAEVTMWQGEIKTITDQAAQIKLGSTASIYAVGVLDRVNKKHIAIAMATSLTTGAAIGNICDEIGITAGQRTLDTGQTR
;
A
#
# COMPACT_ATOMS: atom_id res chain seq x y z
N MET A 1 24.22 -9.57 12.36
CA MET A 1 22.77 -9.51 12.10
C MET A 1 22.52 -8.36 11.12
N THR A 2 22.30 -8.70 9.87
CA THR A 2 22.08 -7.71 8.79
C THR A 2 20.58 -7.64 8.51
N ARG A 3 20.05 -6.41 8.41
CA ARG A 3 18.65 -6.16 8.02
C ARG A 3 18.65 -5.61 6.61
N THR A 4 17.93 -6.26 5.72
CA THR A 4 17.71 -5.81 4.34
C THR A 4 16.26 -5.43 4.16
N TYR A 5 16.02 -4.20 3.72
CA TYR A 5 14.67 -3.73 3.38
C TYR A 5 14.47 -3.79 1.88
N ARG A 6 13.28 -4.21 1.47
CA ARG A 6 12.87 -4.26 0.07
C ARG A 6 11.53 -3.58 -0.12
N ALA A 7 11.32 -3.09 -1.31
CA ALA A 7 10.07 -2.43 -1.68
C ALA A 7 9.58 -2.95 -3.04
N TYR A 8 8.27 -3.14 -3.14
CA TYR A 8 7.61 -3.72 -4.31
C TYR A 8 6.37 -2.92 -4.64
N ILE A 9 6.11 -2.72 -5.94
CA ILE A 9 4.89 -2.11 -6.46
C ILE A 9 4.25 -3.12 -7.41
N ASP A 10 3.03 -3.52 -7.15
CA ASP A 10 2.23 -4.32 -8.07
C ASP A 10 1.69 -3.39 -9.16
N ILE A 11 2.34 -3.42 -10.32
CA ILE A 11 2.07 -2.48 -11.43
C ILE A 11 0.85 -2.92 -12.24
N ASN A 12 0.66 -4.22 -12.40
CA ASN A 12 -0.41 -4.82 -13.19
C ASN A 12 -1.68 -5.13 -12.39
N LYS A 13 -1.60 -5.03 -11.04
CA LYS A 13 -2.71 -5.28 -10.09
C LYS A 13 -3.22 -6.72 -10.09
N ASP A 14 -2.34 -7.68 -10.28
CA ASP A 14 -2.69 -9.10 -10.20
C ASP A 14 -2.59 -9.68 -8.78
N SER A 15 -2.21 -8.84 -7.81
CA SER A 15 -2.08 -9.16 -6.38
C SER A 15 -0.83 -9.96 -6.03
N ASP A 16 0.13 -10.06 -6.94
CA ASP A 16 1.46 -10.56 -6.61
C ASP A 16 2.52 -9.43 -6.71
N PHE A 17 3.80 -9.75 -6.57
CA PHE A 17 4.89 -8.78 -6.58
C PHE A 17 6.15 -9.41 -7.17
N ILE A 18 5.97 -10.32 -8.14
CA ILE A 18 7.06 -11.12 -8.71
C ILE A 18 7.39 -10.74 -10.15
N ASP A 19 6.55 -9.92 -10.76
CA ASP A 19 6.71 -9.53 -12.15
C ASP A 19 7.89 -8.59 -12.39
N ALA A 20 8.23 -8.45 -13.66
CA ALA A 20 9.29 -7.56 -14.09
C ALA A 20 8.98 -6.11 -13.70
N ASN A 21 9.95 -5.40 -13.13
CA ASN A 21 9.89 -4.01 -12.67
C ASN A 21 9.07 -3.77 -11.38
N GLU A 22 8.50 -4.78 -10.76
CA GLU A 22 7.76 -4.63 -9.50
C GLU A 22 8.69 -4.52 -8.30
N ASN A 23 9.83 -5.18 -8.33
CA ASN A 23 10.86 -5.03 -7.30
C ASN A 23 11.65 -3.75 -7.51
N ILE A 24 11.34 -2.73 -6.72
CA ILE A 24 11.99 -1.41 -6.77
C ILE A 24 13.10 -1.24 -5.74
N SER A 25 13.50 -2.31 -5.07
CA SER A 25 14.48 -2.26 -3.96
C SER A 25 15.83 -1.67 -4.36
N ALA A 26 16.27 -1.89 -5.61
CA ALA A 26 17.52 -1.35 -6.11
C ALA A 26 17.54 0.19 -6.20
N TYR A 27 16.37 0.80 -6.25
CA TYR A 27 16.20 2.25 -6.30
C TYR A 27 15.98 2.87 -4.92
N LEU A 28 15.70 2.06 -3.88
CA LEU A 28 15.33 2.53 -2.56
C LEU A 28 16.50 3.29 -1.89
N ILE A 29 16.24 4.51 -1.45
CA ILE A 29 17.16 5.33 -0.65
C ILE A 29 16.71 5.35 0.80
N ALA A 30 15.43 5.63 1.03
CA ALA A 30 14.86 5.70 2.36
C ALA A 30 13.39 5.24 2.33
N ALA A 31 12.95 4.67 3.44
CA ALA A 31 11.58 4.26 3.67
C ALA A 31 11.15 4.72 5.07
N ASN A 32 10.08 5.51 5.13
CA ASN A 32 9.46 5.94 6.37
C ASN A 32 8.01 5.50 6.36
N TRP A 33 7.59 4.76 7.37
CA TRP A 33 6.19 4.35 7.50
C TRP A 33 5.70 4.51 8.93
N ALA A 34 4.42 4.79 9.03
CA ALA A 34 3.69 4.81 10.28
C ALA A 34 2.51 3.85 10.18
N TYR A 35 2.32 3.06 11.20
CA TYR A 35 1.08 2.30 11.35
C TYR A 35 -0.02 3.26 11.79
N GLY A 36 -1.23 3.02 11.35
CA GLY A 36 -2.37 3.77 11.81
C GLY A 36 -2.50 3.65 13.32
N SER A 37 -2.59 4.77 14.01
CA SER A 37 -2.85 4.80 15.43
C SER A 37 -4.25 5.35 15.68
N SER A 38 -4.89 4.87 16.76
CA SER A 38 -6.04 5.57 17.30
C SER A 38 -5.55 6.87 17.90
N PHE A 39 -5.99 8.00 17.38
CA PHE A 39 -5.79 9.25 18.09
C PHE A 39 -6.71 9.28 19.32
N PRO A 40 -6.28 9.89 20.43
CA PRO A 40 -7.18 10.38 21.43
C PRO A 40 -7.97 11.54 20.80
N SER A 41 -8.85 11.23 19.86
CA SER A 41 -9.80 12.20 19.32
C SER A 41 -11.02 12.23 20.22
N VAL A 42 -11.69 13.35 20.22
CA VAL A 42 -12.98 13.56 20.91
C VAL A 42 -14.03 12.49 20.52
N ILE A 43 -13.77 11.73 19.47
CA ILE A 43 -14.60 10.61 19.01
C ILE A 43 -13.84 9.30 19.35
N PRO A 44 -14.28 8.53 20.37
CA PRO A 44 -13.70 7.23 20.67
C PRO A 44 -13.83 6.30 19.45
N GLY A 45 -12.73 5.69 19.04
CA GLY A 45 -12.71 4.70 17.94
C GLY A 45 -12.30 5.24 16.56
N GLY A 46 -11.86 6.49 16.45
CA GLY A 46 -11.26 7.00 15.21
C GLY A 46 -9.92 6.32 14.95
N HIS A 47 -9.83 5.52 13.88
CA HIS A 47 -8.58 4.94 13.41
C HIS A 47 -8.05 5.74 12.23
N MET A 48 -6.78 6.14 12.28
CA MET A 48 -6.11 6.69 11.11
C MET A 48 -5.46 5.57 10.30
N ALA A 49 -5.59 5.66 8.99
CA ALA A 49 -4.84 4.79 8.10
C ALA A 49 -3.33 5.05 8.25
N GLY A 50 -2.55 3.99 8.28
CA GLY A 50 -1.09 4.10 8.23
C GLY A 50 -0.65 4.79 6.94
N SER A 51 0.54 5.38 6.95
CA SER A 51 1.13 6.00 5.77
C SER A 51 2.54 5.48 5.54
N CYS A 52 2.98 5.52 4.29
CA CYS A 52 4.35 5.20 3.90
C CYS A 52 4.85 6.22 2.89
N THR A 53 6.09 6.67 3.09
CA THR A 53 6.79 7.51 2.12
C THR A 53 8.11 6.85 1.79
N LEU A 54 8.31 6.52 0.52
CA LEU A 54 9.57 6.03 -0.01
C LEU A 54 10.28 7.13 -0.77
N THR A 55 11.58 7.26 -0.54
CA THR A 55 12.47 8.06 -1.40
C THR A 55 13.27 7.10 -2.25
N VAL A 56 13.18 7.24 -3.57
CA VAL A 56 13.82 6.36 -4.53
C VAL A 56 14.72 7.15 -5.50
N ARG A 57 15.78 6.51 -6.01
CA ARG A 57 16.61 7.06 -7.08
C ARG A 57 15.82 7.08 -8.37
N ASN A 58 15.87 8.20 -9.08
CA ASN A 58 15.17 8.37 -10.36
C ASN A 58 16.06 8.93 -11.48
N GLY A 59 17.37 8.71 -11.40
CA GLY A 59 18.34 9.24 -12.38
C GLY A 59 18.11 8.78 -13.82
N THR A 60 17.43 7.65 -14.01
CA THR A 60 17.03 7.12 -15.34
C THR A 60 15.62 7.54 -15.74
N GLY A 61 14.87 8.24 -14.89
CA GLY A 61 13.47 8.53 -15.10
C GLY A 61 12.56 7.30 -15.00
N PHE A 62 12.99 6.26 -14.26
CA PHE A 62 12.23 5.01 -14.10
C PHE A 62 10.83 5.25 -13.50
N PHE A 63 10.71 6.20 -12.55
CA PHE A 63 9.44 6.56 -11.90
C PHE A 63 8.71 7.73 -12.58
N SER A 64 9.17 8.17 -13.75
CA SER A 64 8.57 9.29 -14.45
C SER A 64 7.44 8.85 -15.36
N LYS A 65 6.27 9.46 -15.20
CA LYS A 65 5.10 9.25 -16.08
C LYS A 65 5.29 9.82 -17.48
N LEU A 66 6.28 10.69 -17.68
CA LEU A 66 6.57 11.35 -18.97
C LEU A 66 7.67 10.63 -19.75
N ASN A 67 8.38 9.70 -19.14
CA ASN A 67 9.42 8.93 -19.79
C ASN A 67 8.82 7.68 -20.45
N ALA A 68 8.83 7.61 -21.77
CA ALA A 68 8.27 6.48 -22.54
C ALA A 68 8.96 5.14 -22.25
N ALA A 69 10.19 5.14 -21.71
CA ALA A 69 10.89 3.93 -21.28
C ALA A 69 10.55 3.51 -19.84
N SER A 70 9.76 4.31 -19.12
CA SER A 70 9.34 4.01 -17.74
C SER A 70 8.20 3.01 -17.73
N PRO A 71 8.19 2.02 -16.82
CA PRO A 71 7.02 1.15 -16.61
C PRO A 71 5.79 1.92 -16.11
N PHE A 72 5.98 3.15 -15.62
CA PHE A 72 4.90 4.04 -15.17
C PHE A 72 4.42 5.02 -16.24
N TYR A 73 4.93 4.92 -17.49
CA TYR A 73 4.53 5.80 -18.57
C TYR A 73 3.03 5.71 -18.85
N GLY A 74 2.35 6.84 -18.76
CA GLY A 74 0.90 6.93 -19.00
C GLY A 74 0.02 6.22 -17.96
N LEU A 75 0.60 5.56 -16.94
CA LEU A 75 -0.19 4.87 -15.93
C LEU A 75 -0.78 5.83 -14.88
N ASN A 76 -1.99 5.51 -14.45
CA ASN A 76 -2.53 6.06 -13.21
C ASN A 76 -1.94 5.28 -12.03
N VAL A 77 -0.96 5.87 -11.36
CA VAL A 77 -0.27 5.25 -10.22
C VAL A 77 -1.12 5.23 -8.94
N SER A 78 -2.20 6.01 -8.89
CA SER A 78 -3.08 6.00 -7.73
C SER A 78 -3.81 4.66 -7.60
N GLY A 79 -3.72 4.06 -6.41
CA GLY A 79 -4.30 2.76 -6.13
C GLY A 79 -3.45 1.56 -6.57
N LEU A 80 -2.17 1.77 -6.97
CA LEU A 80 -1.23 0.66 -7.12
C LEU A 80 -0.84 0.13 -5.74
N PRO A 81 -0.88 -1.20 -5.52
CA PRO A 81 -0.40 -1.80 -4.29
C PRO A 81 1.10 -1.56 -4.08
N LEU A 82 1.47 -1.21 -2.85
CA LEU A 82 2.84 -1.05 -2.39
C LEU A 82 3.08 -1.95 -1.19
N ARG A 83 4.18 -2.70 -1.21
CA ARG A 83 4.62 -3.55 -0.10
C ARG A 83 6.06 -3.23 0.27
N VAL A 84 6.31 -3.07 1.56
CA VAL A 84 7.66 -2.96 2.13
C VAL A 84 7.91 -4.19 2.99
N THR A 85 9.03 -4.85 2.75
CA THR A 85 9.45 -6.05 3.50
C THR A 85 10.77 -5.82 4.20
N MET A 86 11.04 -6.65 5.19
CA MET A 86 12.32 -6.74 5.87
C MET A 86 12.77 -8.20 5.88
N GLN A 87 14.02 -8.43 5.57
CA GLN A 87 14.70 -9.71 5.71
C GLN A 87 15.83 -9.57 6.73
N ILE A 88 15.94 -10.51 7.65
CA ILE A 88 17.02 -10.58 8.64
C ILE A 88 17.95 -11.71 8.22
N ASP A 89 19.21 -11.37 7.96
CA ASP A 89 20.24 -12.28 7.44
C ASP A 89 19.70 -13.03 6.20
N ALA A 90 19.74 -14.35 6.18
CA ALA A 90 19.19 -15.21 5.11
C ALA A 90 17.78 -15.78 5.44
N GLY A 91 17.09 -15.21 6.42
CA GLY A 91 15.74 -15.65 6.80
C GLY A 91 14.65 -15.29 5.79
N ALA A 92 13.43 -15.67 6.06
CA ALA A 92 12.28 -15.31 5.23
C ALA A 92 12.00 -13.79 5.27
N GLU A 93 11.49 -13.25 4.18
CA GLU A 93 10.99 -11.87 4.14
C GLU A 93 9.71 -11.74 4.96
N VAL A 94 9.65 -10.68 5.77
CA VAL A 94 8.48 -10.32 6.56
C VAL A 94 7.93 -9.00 6.05
N THR A 95 6.63 -8.95 5.78
CA THR A 95 5.96 -7.69 5.40
C THR A 95 5.93 -6.75 6.59
N MET A 96 6.56 -5.60 6.42
CA MET A 96 6.59 -4.53 7.43
C MET A 96 5.46 -3.53 7.22
N TRP A 97 5.09 -3.25 5.97
CA TRP A 97 4.03 -2.32 5.65
C TRP A 97 3.43 -2.67 4.28
N GLN A 98 2.12 -2.49 4.14
CA GLN A 98 1.40 -2.65 2.88
C GLN A 98 0.27 -1.64 2.77
N GLY A 99 0.05 -1.13 1.56
CA GLY A 99 -1.02 -0.18 1.28
C GLY A 99 -1.08 0.19 -0.19
N GLU A 100 -1.61 1.37 -0.49
CA GLU A 100 -1.83 1.85 -1.86
C GLU A 100 -1.13 3.17 -2.11
N ILE A 101 -0.50 3.28 -3.25
CA ILE A 101 0.11 4.51 -3.72
C ILE A 101 -0.98 5.56 -3.95
N LYS A 102 -0.77 6.76 -3.45
CA LYS A 102 -1.58 7.94 -3.77
C LYS A 102 -0.91 8.81 -4.81
N THR A 103 0.39 9.02 -4.66
CA THR A 103 1.15 9.82 -5.61
C THR A 103 2.57 9.31 -5.76
N ILE A 104 3.12 9.46 -6.96
CA ILE A 104 4.55 9.45 -7.23
C ILE A 104 4.91 10.86 -7.68
N THR A 105 5.71 11.55 -6.88
CA THR A 105 6.21 12.88 -7.20
C THR A 105 7.63 12.74 -7.71
N ASP A 106 7.78 12.98 -9.00
CA ASP A 106 9.07 13.02 -9.67
C ASP A 106 9.60 14.45 -9.60
N GLN A 107 10.81 14.65 -9.13
CA GLN A 107 11.50 15.94 -9.18
C GLN A 107 12.12 16.16 -10.57
N ALA A 108 11.43 15.72 -11.59
CA ALA A 108 11.84 15.53 -12.97
C ALA A 108 12.03 16.80 -13.80
N ALA A 109 12.29 17.95 -13.22
CA ALA A 109 12.74 19.07 -14.04
C ALA A 109 14.09 18.81 -14.72
N GLN A 110 14.85 17.82 -14.25
CA GLN A 110 16.11 17.41 -14.89
C GLN A 110 16.41 15.95 -14.56
N ILE A 111 16.37 15.07 -15.55
CA ILE A 111 16.95 13.72 -15.45
C ILE A 111 18.47 13.91 -15.29
N LYS A 112 18.93 14.02 -14.07
CA LYS A 112 20.35 14.11 -13.71
C LYS A 112 20.73 12.97 -12.81
N LEU A 113 21.98 12.56 -12.90
CA LEU A 113 22.59 11.66 -11.92
C LEU A 113 22.34 12.27 -10.52
N GLY A 114 21.57 11.56 -9.66
CA GLY A 114 21.18 12.06 -8.33
C GLY A 114 19.73 12.53 -8.21
N SER A 115 18.93 12.55 -9.27
CA SER A 115 17.49 12.86 -9.15
C SER A 115 16.78 11.76 -8.35
N THR A 116 15.80 12.19 -7.57
CA THR A 116 15.00 11.31 -6.71
C THR A 116 13.51 11.46 -7.03
N ALA A 117 12.74 10.43 -6.71
CA ALA A 117 11.28 10.50 -6.67
C ALA A 117 10.78 10.16 -5.27
N SER A 118 9.65 10.73 -4.89
CA SER A 118 8.96 10.42 -3.65
C SER A 118 7.68 9.67 -3.97
N ILE A 119 7.50 8.50 -3.34
CA ILE A 119 6.30 7.67 -3.45
C ILE A 119 5.56 7.79 -2.13
N TYR A 120 4.35 8.36 -2.16
CA TYR A 120 3.48 8.44 -1.00
C TYR A 120 2.35 7.43 -1.12
N ALA A 121 2.17 6.63 -0.08
CA ALA A 121 1.16 5.59 -0.01
C ALA A 121 0.43 5.62 1.34
N VAL A 122 -0.78 5.08 1.37
CA VAL A 122 -1.62 4.97 2.56
C VAL A 122 -2.09 3.54 2.76
N GLY A 123 -2.31 3.16 4.00
CA GLY A 123 -2.79 1.83 4.36
C GLY A 123 -4.23 1.58 3.88
N VAL A 124 -4.60 0.30 3.79
CA VAL A 124 -5.91 -0.16 3.30
C VAL A 124 -7.09 0.46 4.05
N LEU A 125 -6.93 0.82 5.33
CA LEU A 125 -7.97 1.49 6.11
C LEU A 125 -8.38 2.87 5.57
N ASP A 126 -7.56 3.49 4.69
CA ASP A 126 -7.96 4.74 4.01
C ASP A 126 -9.19 4.54 3.11
N ARG A 127 -9.36 3.36 2.54
CA ARG A 127 -10.57 3.01 1.76
C ARG A 127 -11.82 3.02 2.64
N VAL A 128 -11.71 2.48 3.86
CA VAL A 128 -12.83 2.43 4.82
C VAL A 128 -13.31 3.83 5.18
N ASN A 129 -12.36 4.74 5.40
CA ASN A 129 -12.67 6.11 5.83
C ASN A 129 -13.32 6.97 4.73
N LYS A 130 -13.16 6.57 3.46
CA LYS A 130 -13.61 7.37 2.31
C LYS A 130 -14.88 6.84 1.63
N LYS A 131 -15.26 5.60 1.90
CA LYS A 131 -16.39 4.97 1.22
C LYS A 131 -17.64 5.01 2.10
N HIS A 132 -18.69 5.66 1.63
CA HIS A 132 -20.01 5.48 2.21
C HIS A 132 -20.58 4.14 1.74
N ILE A 133 -20.84 3.25 2.69
CA ILE A 133 -21.29 1.90 2.40
C ILE A 133 -22.78 1.83 2.74
N ALA A 134 -23.60 1.49 1.76
CA ALA A 134 -24.98 1.09 1.95
C ALA A 134 -25.07 -0.42 1.77
N ILE A 135 -25.13 -1.16 2.86
CA ILE A 135 -25.33 -2.62 2.85
C ILE A 135 -26.76 -2.91 3.21
N ALA A 136 -27.43 -3.75 2.40
CA ALA A 136 -28.74 -4.25 2.75
C ALA A 136 -28.63 -5.04 4.08
N MET A 137 -29.48 -4.68 5.05
CA MET A 137 -29.55 -5.43 6.30
C MET A 137 -30.02 -6.85 6.01
N ALA A 138 -29.10 -7.79 6.10
CA ALA A 138 -29.44 -9.22 6.05
C ALA A 138 -29.73 -9.70 7.47
N THR A 139 -30.85 -10.37 7.64
CA THR A 139 -31.20 -11.05 8.89
C THR A 139 -30.43 -12.36 9.01
N SER A 140 -30.05 -12.73 10.22
CA SER A 140 -29.39 -14.02 10.54
C SER A 140 -27.91 -14.11 10.11
N LEU A 141 -27.19 -13.01 9.98
CA LEU A 141 -25.74 -13.04 9.78
C LEU A 141 -24.98 -13.05 11.11
N THR A 142 -23.88 -13.81 11.13
CA THR A 142 -22.89 -13.66 12.20
C THR A 142 -22.18 -12.32 12.10
N THR A 143 -21.65 -11.78 13.20
CA THR A 143 -20.89 -10.52 13.20
C THR A 143 -19.70 -10.58 12.24
N GLY A 144 -19.00 -11.72 12.18
CA GLY A 144 -17.88 -11.93 11.24
C GLY A 144 -18.32 -11.88 9.78
N ALA A 145 -19.46 -12.49 9.43
CA ALA A 145 -20.02 -12.46 8.09
C ALA A 145 -20.46 -11.04 7.69
N ALA A 146 -21.08 -10.30 8.61
CA ALA A 146 -21.48 -8.90 8.37
C ALA A 146 -20.25 -8.01 8.10
N ILE A 147 -19.19 -8.13 8.90
CA ILE A 147 -17.92 -7.42 8.68
C ILE A 147 -17.29 -7.87 7.38
N GLY A 148 -17.36 -9.18 7.06
CA GLY A 148 -16.89 -9.71 5.79
C GLY A 148 -17.52 -9.03 4.59
N ASN A 149 -18.84 -8.92 4.57
CA ASN A 149 -19.58 -8.22 3.50
C ASN A 149 -19.18 -6.75 3.37
N ILE A 150 -18.97 -6.06 4.50
CA ILE A 150 -18.44 -4.68 4.50
C ILE A 150 -17.07 -4.63 3.84
N CYS A 151 -16.17 -5.53 4.21
CA CYS A 151 -14.83 -5.61 3.66
C CYS A 151 -14.85 -5.87 2.14
N ASP A 152 -15.71 -6.78 1.67
CA ASP A 152 -15.85 -7.10 0.25
C ASP A 152 -16.33 -5.89 -0.54
N GLU A 153 -17.32 -5.16 -0.02
CA GLU A 153 -17.86 -3.95 -0.64
C GLU A 153 -16.81 -2.84 -0.79
N ILE A 154 -15.88 -2.71 0.15
CA ILE A 154 -14.78 -1.75 0.08
C ILE A 154 -13.55 -2.28 -0.65
N GLY A 155 -13.60 -3.53 -1.12
CA GLY A 155 -12.53 -4.15 -1.89
C GLY A 155 -11.35 -4.66 -1.03
N ILE A 156 -11.58 -4.97 0.25
CA ILE A 156 -10.63 -5.69 1.10
C ILE A 156 -10.88 -7.19 0.94
N THR A 157 -10.01 -7.85 0.19
CA THR A 157 -10.15 -9.28 -0.13
C THR A 157 -9.94 -10.18 1.11
N ALA A 158 -10.41 -11.42 1.04
CA ALA A 158 -10.25 -12.41 2.11
C ALA A 158 -8.77 -12.62 2.52
N GLY A 159 -7.84 -12.56 1.57
CA GLY A 159 -6.40 -12.65 1.85
C GLY A 159 -5.79 -11.47 2.59
N GLN A 160 -6.50 -10.35 2.66
CA GLN A 160 -6.06 -9.12 3.34
C GLN A 160 -6.69 -8.96 4.72
N ARG A 161 -7.52 -9.91 5.17
CA ARG A 161 -8.24 -9.84 6.44
C ARG A 161 -8.25 -11.20 7.14
N THR A 162 -8.28 -11.16 8.46
CA THR A 162 -8.61 -12.31 9.32
C THR A 162 -9.81 -11.92 10.15
N LEU A 163 -10.91 -12.63 9.98
CA LEU A 163 -12.17 -12.37 10.68
C LEU A 163 -12.53 -13.58 11.54
N ASP A 164 -12.92 -13.33 12.76
CA ASP A 164 -13.53 -14.35 13.63
C ASP A 164 -15.00 -14.54 13.25
N THR A 165 -15.54 -15.73 13.49
CA THR A 165 -16.93 -16.05 13.13
C THR A 165 -17.94 -15.14 13.84
N GLY A 166 -17.60 -14.69 15.05
CA GLY A 166 -18.46 -13.82 15.85
C GLY A 166 -19.76 -14.51 16.30
N GLN A 167 -20.66 -13.72 16.87
CA GLN A 167 -21.96 -14.20 17.37
C GLN A 167 -23.07 -13.97 16.35
N THR A 168 -24.01 -14.92 16.28
CA THR A 168 -25.28 -14.72 15.55
C THR A 168 -26.23 -13.91 16.42
N ARG A 169 -26.80 -12.87 15.87
CA ARG A 169 -27.89 -12.08 16.48
C ARG A 169 -29.23 -12.44 15.86
#